data_fa393835f491fc7991f7818fd53c3967
#
_entry.id   fa393835f491fc7991f7818fd53c3967
#
_cell.length_a   1.000
_cell.length_b   1.000
_cell.length_c   1.000
_cell.angle_alpha   90.00
_cell.angle_beta   90.00
_cell.angle_gamma   90.00
#
_symmetry.space_group_name_H-M   'P 1'
#
loop_
_entity.id
_entity.type
_entity.pdbx_description
1 polymer ?
#
loop_
_entity_poly.entity_id
_entity_poly.type
_entity_poly.pdbx_seq_one_letter_code
_entity_poly.pdbx_strand_id
1 'polypeptide(L)'
;MEKDNRRHLRFAVRFQVKFKTALDFVTEYAENLSAGGLFVRGAHRLEPLSEAEVEISLPGYGSFMVRGKVAHVVTPELAAMGKRRPGAGLEITQAPDGFREALGEYLRRLGRRRDVAVLVEEGSPLDLLTAAGYRAAPLPAPNELVVTMARSEYPVVAVVVTRAREDQFRPAAEAAGVGDLVHLLDHEEELDELLGELDNLL
;
A
#
# COMPACT_ATOMS: atom_id res chain seq x y z
N MET A 1 -8.94 28.25 7.17
CA MET A 1 -9.23 26.89 6.62
C MET A 1 -8.73 26.90 5.18
N GLU A 2 -7.50 26.46 4.99
CA GLU A 2 -6.88 26.38 3.68
C GLU A 2 -7.50 25.17 2.95
N LYS A 3 -8.23 25.41 1.84
CA LYS A 3 -8.76 24.34 1.01
C LYS A 3 -7.57 23.59 0.42
N ASP A 4 -7.38 22.35 0.85
CA ASP A 4 -6.40 21.42 0.24
C ASP A 4 -6.83 21.18 -1.23
N ASN A 5 -6.21 21.91 -2.12
CA ASN A 5 -6.52 21.93 -3.55
C ASN A 5 -5.85 20.77 -4.30
N ARG A 6 -5.68 19.62 -3.62
CA ARG A 6 -5.07 18.42 -4.20
C ARG A 6 -6.05 17.76 -5.15
N ARG A 7 -5.76 17.86 -6.44
CA ARG A 7 -6.59 17.32 -7.54
C ARG A 7 -6.60 15.78 -7.62
N HIS A 8 -5.75 15.06 -6.84
CA HIS A 8 -5.59 13.62 -6.92
C HIS A 8 -5.59 12.98 -5.53
N LEU A 9 -6.28 11.86 -5.39
CA LEU A 9 -6.22 11.01 -4.21
C LEU A 9 -4.77 10.53 -4.00
N ARG A 10 -4.27 10.67 -2.77
CA ARG A 10 -2.97 10.14 -2.36
C ARG A 10 -3.19 8.93 -1.48
N PHE A 11 -2.52 7.85 -1.80
CA PHE A 11 -2.54 6.63 -1.04
C PHE A 11 -1.23 6.51 -0.25
N ALA A 12 -1.34 6.12 1.02
CA ALA A 12 -0.18 5.76 1.82
C ALA A 12 0.21 4.32 1.47
N VAL A 13 1.07 4.17 0.47
CA VAL A 13 1.55 2.87 0.01
C VAL A 13 3.06 2.85 0.13
N ARG A 14 3.62 1.73 0.60
CA ARG A 14 5.05 1.53 0.63
C ARG A 14 5.49 0.99 -0.72
N PHE A 15 6.18 1.83 -1.49
CA PHE A 15 6.90 1.40 -2.69
C PHE A 15 8.39 1.39 -2.41
N GLN A 16 9.06 0.40 -2.96
CA GLN A 16 10.50 0.48 -3.07
C GLN A 16 10.83 1.36 -4.27
N VAL A 17 11.36 2.54 -4.02
CA VAL A 17 11.77 3.47 -5.05
C VAL A 17 13.29 3.53 -5.04
N LYS A 18 13.91 3.19 -6.17
CA LYS A 18 15.34 3.31 -6.36
C LYS A 18 15.65 4.63 -7.02
N PHE A 19 16.36 5.51 -6.32
CA PHE A 19 16.86 6.76 -6.88
C PHE A 19 18.21 6.52 -7.54
N LYS A 20 18.34 7.02 -8.74
CA LYS A 20 19.62 7.12 -9.43
C LYS A 20 19.96 8.60 -9.51
N THR A 21 20.71 9.11 -8.53
CA THR A 21 21.39 10.41 -8.64
C THR A 21 22.71 10.21 -9.37
N ALA A 22 23.31 11.30 -9.89
CA ALA A 22 24.60 11.26 -10.60
C ALA A 22 25.74 10.64 -9.77
N LEU A 23 25.56 10.44 -8.48
CA LEU A 23 26.60 10.00 -7.55
C LEU A 23 26.26 8.75 -6.73
N ASP A 24 24.98 8.45 -6.44
CA ASP A 24 24.61 7.31 -5.58
C ASP A 24 23.26 6.70 -5.91
N PHE A 25 23.16 5.40 -5.66
CA PHE A 25 21.94 4.61 -5.79
C PHE A 25 21.29 4.50 -4.41
N VAL A 26 20.22 5.24 -4.17
CA VAL A 26 19.50 5.20 -2.90
C VAL A 26 18.20 4.44 -3.10
N THR A 27 17.96 3.43 -2.25
CA THR A 27 16.67 2.72 -2.21
C THR A 27 15.83 3.30 -1.08
N GLU A 28 14.68 3.86 -1.44
CA GLU A 28 13.76 4.51 -0.50
C GLU A 28 12.33 4.03 -0.74
N TYR A 29 11.47 4.21 0.26
CA TYR A 29 10.07 3.85 0.16
C TYR A 29 9.21 5.07 -0.17
N ALA A 30 8.43 4.97 -1.22
CA ALA A 30 7.43 5.98 -1.53
C ALA A 30 6.19 5.80 -0.63
N GLU A 31 5.82 6.84 0.10
CA GLU A 31 4.67 6.79 1.02
C GLU A 31 3.38 7.26 0.37
N ASN A 32 3.48 8.14 -0.61
CA ASN A 32 2.33 8.73 -1.26
C ASN A 32 2.55 8.77 -2.76
N LEU A 33 1.76 8.03 -3.49
CA LEU A 33 1.76 8.02 -4.94
C LEU A 33 0.43 8.55 -5.47
N SER A 34 0.48 9.38 -6.49
CA SER A 34 -0.69 9.88 -7.22
C SER A 34 -0.37 9.97 -8.70
N ALA A 35 -1.38 10.15 -9.55
CA ALA A 35 -1.20 10.30 -10.99
C ALA A 35 -0.27 11.46 -11.40
N GLY A 36 -0.06 12.45 -10.52
CA GLY A 36 0.77 13.63 -10.80
C GLY A 36 2.12 13.66 -10.10
N GLY A 37 2.38 12.76 -9.13
CA GLY A 37 3.63 12.78 -8.40
C GLY A 37 3.70 11.79 -7.26
N LEU A 38 4.85 11.75 -6.61
CA LEU A 38 5.10 10.88 -5.47
C LEU A 38 5.89 11.61 -4.39
N PHE A 39 5.73 11.18 -3.13
CA PHE A 39 6.57 11.63 -2.04
C PHE A 39 7.50 10.48 -1.63
N VAL A 40 8.78 10.74 -1.62
CA VAL A 40 9.81 9.77 -1.30
C VAL A 40 10.47 10.10 0.02
N ARG A 41 10.37 9.18 0.97
CA ARG A 41 11.01 9.29 2.28
C ARG A 41 12.53 9.20 2.13
N GLY A 42 13.25 9.91 3.00
CA GLY A 42 14.72 9.89 3.02
C GLY A 42 15.38 10.69 1.89
N ALA A 43 14.65 11.03 0.83
CA ALA A 43 15.15 11.80 -0.30
C ALA A 43 15.33 13.30 0.00
N HIS A 44 15.46 13.69 1.26
CA HIS A 44 15.62 15.07 1.71
C HIS A 44 16.97 15.73 1.30
N ARG A 45 17.89 14.93 0.74
CA ARG A 45 19.17 15.42 0.21
C ARG A 45 19.07 15.89 -1.24
N LEU A 46 17.94 15.65 -1.91
CA LEU A 46 17.72 16.15 -3.26
C LEU A 46 17.55 17.67 -3.22
N GLU A 47 18.09 18.35 -4.23
CA GLU A 47 17.93 19.80 -4.35
C GLU A 47 16.56 20.15 -4.93
N PRO A 48 15.85 21.15 -4.38
CA PRO A 48 14.62 21.64 -4.97
C PRO A 48 14.81 22.05 -6.44
N LEU A 49 13.84 21.74 -7.27
CA LEU A 49 13.82 21.99 -8.73
C LEU A 49 14.81 21.16 -9.55
N SER A 50 15.64 20.32 -8.93
CA SER A 50 16.50 19.38 -9.66
C SER A 50 15.68 18.28 -10.34
N GLU A 51 16.24 17.64 -11.33
CA GLU A 51 15.69 16.44 -11.96
C GLU A 51 16.25 15.18 -11.28
N ALA A 52 15.40 14.17 -11.13
CA ALA A 52 15.77 12.87 -10.62
C ALA A 52 15.17 11.75 -11.48
N GLU A 53 15.96 10.71 -11.72
CA GLU A 53 15.46 9.46 -12.28
C GLU A 53 15.11 8.51 -11.14
N VAL A 54 13.91 7.91 -11.23
CA VAL A 54 13.32 7.08 -10.18
C VAL A 54 12.80 5.80 -10.79
N GLU A 55 13.21 4.66 -10.27
CA GLU A 55 12.59 3.38 -10.58
C GLU A 55 11.40 3.17 -9.65
N ILE A 56 10.20 3.08 -10.21
CA ILE A 56 8.97 2.81 -9.48
C ILE A 56 8.54 1.37 -9.76
N SER A 57 8.54 0.53 -8.73
CA SER A 57 8.00 -0.81 -8.80
C SER A 57 6.53 -0.78 -8.38
N LEU A 58 5.65 -1.17 -9.29
CA LEU A 58 4.21 -1.32 -9.03
C LEU A 58 3.91 -2.82 -8.86
N PRO A 59 3.49 -3.27 -7.67
CA PRO A 59 3.13 -4.67 -7.45
C PRO A 59 2.11 -5.18 -8.48
N GLY A 60 2.43 -6.30 -9.13
CA GLY A 60 1.61 -6.88 -10.19
C GLY A 60 1.73 -6.22 -11.57
N TYR A 61 2.51 -5.14 -11.72
CA TYR A 61 2.67 -4.40 -13.00
C TYR A 61 4.12 -4.22 -13.44
N GLY A 62 5.09 -4.59 -12.60
CA GLY A 62 6.51 -4.46 -12.90
C GLY A 62 7.14 -3.13 -12.48
N SER A 63 8.36 -2.88 -12.97
CA SER A 63 9.15 -1.70 -12.64
C SER A 63 9.24 -0.74 -13.81
N PHE A 64 9.14 0.55 -13.54
CA PHE A 64 9.15 1.63 -14.51
C PHE A 64 10.20 2.66 -14.13
N MET A 65 11.08 3.03 -15.06
CA MET A 65 12.00 4.14 -14.88
C MET A 65 11.31 5.44 -15.29
N VAL A 66 11.12 6.34 -14.34
CA VAL A 66 10.48 7.64 -14.58
C VAL A 66 11.45 8.78 -14.27
N ARG A 67 11.25 9.92 -14.93
CA ARG A 67 11.91 11.18 -14.56
C ARG A 67 10.91 12.07 -13.83
N GLY A 68 11.40 12.70 -12.78
CA GLY A 68 10.62 13.64 -12.00
C GLY A 68 11.43 14.88 -11.67
N LYS A 69 10.72 15.99 -11.46
CA LYS A 69 11.28 17.22 -10.94
C LYS A 69 10.98 17.30 -9.45
N VAL A 70 11.99 17.64 -8.65
CA VAL A 70 11.83 17.86 -7.20
C VAL A 70 10.96 19.09 -6.97
N ALA A 71 9.71 18.91 -6.58
CA ALA A 71 8.76 19.99 -6.34
C ALA A 71 8.97 20.66 -4.97
N HIS A 72 9.29 19.86 -3.95
CA HIS A 72 9.61 20.35 -2.61
C HIS A 72 10.43 19.33 -1.83
N VAL A 73 11.14 19.82 -0.83
CA VAL A 73 11.94 19.00 0.08
C VAL A 73 11.49 19.27 1.52
N VAL A 74 11.32 18.21 2.29
CA VAL A 74 11.08 18.27 3.74
C VAL A 74 12.34 17.78 4.42
N THR A 75 13.13 18.73 4.96
CA THR A 75 14.35 18.38 5.71
C THR A 75 14.00 17.77 7.07
N PRO A 76 14.95 17.09 7.75
CA PRO A 76 14.70 16.55 9.10
C PRO A 76 14.24 17.63 10.09
N GLU A 77 14.76 18.85 9.99
CA GLU A 77 14.39 19.98 10.85
C GLU A 77 12.95 20.41 10.63
N LEU A 78 12.56 20.59 9.36
CA LEU A 78 11.18 20.93 8.99
C LEU A 78 10.21 19.80 9.36
N ALA A 79 10.63 18.55 9.24
CA ALA A 79 9.85 17.39 9.62
C ALA A 79 9.55 17.36 11.12
N ALA A 80 10.56 17.68 11.97
CA ALA A 80 10.41 17.73 13.41
C ALA A 80 9.44 18.83 13.87
N MET A 81 9.43 19.99 13.19
CA MET A 81 8.52 21.10 13.48
C MET A 81 7.06 20.84 13.09
N GLY A 82 6.84 20.05 12.04
CA GLY A 82 5.51 19.91 11.39
C GLY A 82 4.85 18.55 11.53
N LYS A 83 5.35 17.63 12.37
CA LYS A 83 4.90 16.21 12.43
C LYS A 83 4.87 15.55 11.05
N ARG A 84 5.79 15.94 10.17
CA ARG A 84 5.97 15.37 8.82
C ARG A 84 7.14 14.41 8.83
N ARG A 85 7.28 13.61 7.77
CA ARG A 85 8.45 12.77 7.58
C ARG A 85 9.41 13.45 6.62
N PRO A 86 10.75 13.37 6.85
CA PRO A 86 11.73 13.95 5.94
C PRO A 86 11.71 13.20 4.59
N GLY A 87 11.84 13.96 3.49
CA GLY A 87 11.78 13.39 2.14
C GLY A 87 11.64 14.46 1.07
N ALA A 88 11.33 14.04 -0.15
CA ALA A 88 11.09 14.92 -1.28
C ALA A 88 9.79 14.57 -2.02
N GLY A 89 9.05 15.60 -2.40
CA GLY A 89 7.95 15.48 -3.36
C GLY A 89 8.47 15.63 -4.78
N LEU A 90 8.19 14.65 -5.62
CA LEU A 90 8.58 14.62 -7.03
C LEU A 90 7.33 14.77 -7.90
N GLU A 91 7.38 15.66 -8.86
CA GLU A 91 6.43 15.75 -9.97
C GLU A 91 6.95 14.91 -11.14
N ILE A 92 6.16 13.94 -11.62
CA ILE A 92 6.56 13.08 -12.74
C ILE A 92 6.46 13.88 -14.03
N THR A 93 7.61 14.15 -14.65
CA THR A 93 7.73 14.93 -15.90
C THR A 93 7.81 14.03 -17.13
N GLN A 94 8.42 12.86 -17.03
CA GLN A 94 8.55 11.89 -18.10
C GLN A 94 8.40 10.47 -17.56
N ALA A 95 7.60 9.66 -18.25
CA ALA A 95 7.38 8.26 -17.93
C ALA A 95 7.37 7.42 -19.21
N PRO A 96 7.79 6.14 -19.14
CA PRO A 96 7.70 5.23 -20.26
C PRO A 96 6.24 4.92 -20.63
N ASP A 97 6.04 4.43 -21.85
CA ASP A 97 4.73 3.96 -22.30
C ASP A 97 4.18 2.88 -21.35
N GLY A 98 2.87 2.91 -21.12
CA GLY A 98 2.18 1.98 -20.22
C GLY A 98 2.26 2.35 -18.71
N PHE A 99 3.21 3.19 -18.26
CA PHE A 99 3.33 3.55 -16.85
C PHE A 99 2.07 4.22 -16.29
N ARG A 100 1.52 5.19 -17.01
CA ARG A 100 0.33 5.93 -16.54
C ARG A 100 -0.90 5.04 -16.45
N GLU A 101 -1.02 4.09 -17.38
CA GLU A 101 -2.09 3.10 -17.38
C GLU A 101 -1.94 2.13 -16.21
N ALA A 102 -0.75 1.53 -16.04
CA ALA A 102 -0.44 0.66 -14.91
C ALA A 102 -0.63 1.36 -13.56
N LEU A 103 -0.18 2.61 -13.45
CA LEU A 103 -0.37 3.42 -12.25
C LEU A 103 -1.87 3.70 -11.99
N GLY A 104 -2.62 4.06 -13.02
CA GLY A 104 -4.07 4.32 -12.91
C GLY A 104 -4.84 3.08 -12.47
N GLU A 105 -4.49 1.91 -13.00
CA GLU A 105 -5.07 0.63 -12.61
C GLU A 105 -4.71 0.28 -11.16
N TYR A 106 -3.43 0.40 -10.80
CA TYR A 106 -2.95 0.17 -9.46
C TYR A 106 -3.65 1.09 -8.43
N LEU A 107 -3.78 2.39 -8.72
CA LEU A 107 -4.50 3.33 -7.85
C LEU A 107 -5.99 3.00 -7.72
N ARG A 108 -6.63 2.50 -8.78
CA ARG A 108 -8.02 2.02 -8.72
C ARG A 108 -8.15 0.80 -7.80
N ARG A 109 -7.24 -0.17 -7.90
CA ARG A 109 -7.21 -1.34 -6.98
C ARG A 109 -7.02 -0.90 -5.53
N LEU A 110 -6.09 0.02 -5.26
CA LEU A 110 -5.91 0.58 -3.93
C LEU A 110 -7.18 1.29 -3.40
N GLY A 111 -7.93 1.94 -4.29
CA GLY A 111 -9.24 2.51 -3.96
C GLY A 111 -10.20 1.44 -3.48
N ARG A 112 -10.37 0.37 -4.27
CA ARG A 112 -11.25 -0.77 -3.93
C ARG A 112 -10.84 -1.46 -2.62
N ARG A 113 -9.54 -1.64 -2.37
CA ARG A 113 -9.04 -2.22 -1.11
C ARG A 113 -9.51 -1.47 0.14
N ARG A 114 -9.79 -0.15 0.02
CA ARG A 114 -10.30 0.67 1.12
C ARG A 114 -11.79 0.51 1.37
N ASP A 115 -12.52 -0.03 0.42
CA ASP A 115 -13.96 -0.22 0.49
C ASP A 115 -14.35 -1.58 1.06
N VAL A 116 -13.35 -2.39 1.42
CA VAL A 116 -13.53 -3.74 1.98
C VAL A 116 -12.69 -3.93 3.25
N ALA A 117 -13.10 -4.88 4.07
CA ALA A 117 -12.37 -5.28 5.27
C ALA A 117 -11.73 -6.66 5.10
N VAL A 118 -10.60 -6.86 5.77
CA VAL A 118 -9.91 -8.14 5.91
C VAL A 118 -9.71 -8.41 7.39
N LEU A 119 -10.19 -9.55 7.87
CA LEU A 119 -9.91 -10.02 9.23
C LEU A 119 -8.61 -10.79 9.24
N VAL A 120 -7.68 -10.44 10.10
CA VAL A 120 -6.31 -10.99 10.07
C VAL A 120 -5.74 -11.13 11.47
N GLU A 121 -4.88 -12.11 11.67
CA GLU A 121 -4.15 -12.26 12.92
C GLU A 121 -3.36 -11.00 13.28
N GLU A 122 -3.32 -10.67 14.58
CA GLU A 122 -2.53 -9.57 15.09
C GLU A 122 -1.03 -9.79 14.82
N GLY A 123 -0.30 -8.69 14.61
CA GLY A 123 1.13 -8.72 14.34
C GLY A 123 1.47 -8.41 12.89
N SER A 124 2.55 -9.04 12.40
CA SER A 124 3.09 -8.75 11.06
C SER A 124 2.06 -8.82 9.93
N PRO A 125 1.17 -9.82 9.83
CA PRO A 125 0.16 -9.89 8.78
C PRO A 125 -0.80 -8.69 8.78
N LEU A 126 -1.23 -8.22 9.95
CA LEU A 126 -2.09 -7.04 10.08
C LEU A 126 -1.42 -5.78 9.57
N ASP A 127 -0.15 -5.59 9.95
CA ASP A 127 0.64 -4.43 9.51
C ASP A 127 0.89 -4.45 8.01
N LEU A 128 1.18 -5.62 7.43
CA LEU A 128 1.43 -5.81 6.01
C LEU A 128 0.18 -5.50 5.16
N LEU A 129 -0.99 -6.04 5.54
CA LEU A 129 -2.24 -5.79 4.81
C LEU A 129 -2.70 -4.33 4.97
N THR A 130 -2.52 -3.75 6.15
CA THR A 130 -2.78 -2.31 6.36
C THR A 130 -1.87 -1.46 5.48
N ALA A 131 -0.58 -1.80 5.39
CA ALA A 131 0.37 -1.12 4.52
C ALA A 131 0.04 -1.29 3.03
N ALA A 132 -0.55 -2.43 2.64
CA ALA A 132 -1.04 -2.69 1.29
C ALA A 132 -2.34 -1.94 0.95
N GLY A 133 -2.95 -1.25 1.92
CA GLY A 133 -4.12 -0.39 1.71
C GLY A 133 -5.46 -1.02 2.05
N TYR A 134 -5.50 -2.24 2.56
CA TYR A 134 -6.73 -2.87 3.06
C TYR A 134 -7.14 -2.29 4.41
N ARG A 135 -8.44 -2.38 4.74
CA ARG A 135 -8.94 -2.19 6.10
C ARG A 135 -8.75 -3.49 6.87
N ALA A 136 -7.51 -3.70 7.33
CA ALA A 136 -7.19 -4.87 8.13
C ALA A 136 -7.68 -4.64 9.57
N ALA A 137 -8.37 -5.64 10.12
CA ALA A 137 -8.87 -5.65 11.49
C ALA A 137 -8.46 -6.95 12.18
N PRO A 138 -8.26 -6.92 13.51
CA PRO A 138 -7.90 -8.12 14.25
C PRO A 138 -8.91 -9.25 14.07
N LEU A 139 -8.40 -10.47 13.93
CA LEU A 139 -9.18 -11.68 13.81
C LEU A 139 -9.88 -11.97 15.16
N PRO A 140 -11.21 -12.13 15.19
CA PRO A 140 -11.92 -12.50 16.40
C PRO A 140 -11.70 -13.97 16.78
N ALA A 141 -12.27 -14.42 17.88
CA ALA A 141 -12.37 -15.85 18.16
C ALA A 141 -13.21 -16.57 17.08
N PRO A 142 -12.92 -17.86 16.76
CA PRO A 142 -13.64 -18.59 15.70
C PRO A 142 -15.16 -18.57 15.85
N ASN A 143 -15.68 -18.68 17.06
CA ASN A 143 -17.10 -18.64 17.37
C ASN A 143 -17.75 -17.25 17.23
N GLU A 144 -16.95 -16.19 17.15
CA GLU A 144 -17.38 -14.80 16.97
C GLU A 144 -17.25 -14.33 15.53
N LEU A 145 -16.64 -15.12 14.64
CA LEU A 145 -16.33 -14.76 13.28
C LEU A 145 -17.56 -14.21 12.53
N VAL A 146 -18.65 -14.96 12.51
CA VAL A 146 -19.89 -14.60 11.80
C VAL A 146 -20.48 -13.29 12.33
N VAL A 147 -20.50 -13.13 13.65
CA VAL A 147 -21.05 -11.93 14.30
C VAL A 147 -20.17 -10.72 14.00
N THR A 148 -18.85 -10.90 13.99
CA THR A 148 -17.90 -9.84 13.64
C THR A 148 -18.06 -9.42 12.18
N MET A 149 -18.15 -10.38 11.25
CA MET A 149 -18.39 -10.10 9.84
C MET A 149 -19.72 -9.35 9.63
N ALA A 150 -20.79 -9.79 10.27
CA ALA A 150 -22.13 -9.17 10.15
C ALA A 150 -22.20 -7.75 10.75
N ARG A 151 -21.31 -7.41 11.68
CA ARG A 151 -21.23 -6.08 12.31
C ARG A 151 -20.21 -5.16 11.66
N SER A 152 -19.43 -5.66 10.72
CA SER A 152 -18.41 -4.86 10.03
C SER A 152 -19.08 -3.75 9.22
N GLU A 153 -18.54 -2.53 9.32
CA GLU A 153 -18.97 -1.39 8.50
C GLU A 153 -18.71 -1.61 7.01
N TYR A 154 -17.69 -2.41 6.70
CA TYR A 154 -17.26 -2.73 5.33
C TYR A 154 -17.43 -4.21 5.05
N PRO A 155 -17.76 -4.61 3.80
CA PRO A 155 -17.81 -6.01 3.43
C PRO A 155 -16.50 -6.71 3.77
N VAL A 156 -16.55 -7.78 4.54
CA VAL A 156 -15.39 -8.62 4.83
C VAL A 156 -15.18 -9.56 3.64
N VAL A 157 -14.07 -9.41 2.94
CA VAL A 157 -13.74 -10.18 1.73
C VAL A 157 -12.75 -11.30 1.98
N ALA A 158 -12.05 -11.27 3.12
CA ALA A 158 -11.11 -12.32 3.48
C ALA A 158 -10.92 -12.45 4.99
N VAL A 159 -10.56 -13.66 5.39
CA VAL A 159 -10.13 -14.07 6.72
C VAL A 159 -8.73 -14.66 6.56
N VAL A 160 -7.71 -13.93 6.97
CA VAL A 160 -6.31 -14.31 6.79
C VAL A 160 -5.78 -14.90 8.09
N VAL A 161 -5.34 -16.14 8.02
CA VAL A 161 -4.85 -16.92 9.16
C VAL A 161 -3.49 -17.54 8.82
N THR A 162 -2.71 -17.85 9.85
CA THR A 162 -1.56 -18.74 9.67
C THR A 162 -2.03 -20.20 9.50
N ARG A 163 -1.22 -21.02 8.87
CA ARG A 163 -1.48 -22.46 8.71
C ARG A 163 -1.70 -23.15 10.05
N ALA A 164 -1.01 -22.69 11.09
CA ALA A 164 -1.15 -23.22 12.45
C ALA A 164 -2.57 -23.03 13.04
N ARG A 165 -3.32 -22.06 12.54
CA ARG A 165 -4.69 -21.75 12.99
C ARG A 165 -5.78 -22.11 11.99
N GLU A 166 -5.41 -22.58 10.81
CA GLU A 166 -6.37 -22.95 9.75
C GLU A 166 -7.44 -23.92 10.27
N ASP A 167 -7.04 -25.00 10.98
CA ASP A 167 -7.95 -26.00 11.53
C ASP A 167 -8.98 -25.45 12.54
N GLN A 168 -8.70 -24.28 13.13
CA GLN A 168 -9.61 -23.62 14.08
C GLN A 168 -10.63 -22.74 13.35
N PHE A 169 -10.21 -22.06 12.27
CA PHE A 169 -11.04 -21.06 11.59
C PHE A 169 -11.80 -21.63 10.38
N ARG A 170 -11.19 -22.54 9.62
CA ARG A 170 -11.83 -23.09 8.42
C ARG A 170 -13.17 -23.78 8.72
N PRO A 171 -13.30 -24.65 9.74
CA PRO A 171 -14.62 -25.25 10.06
C PRO A 171 -15.67 -24.22 10.47
N ALA A 172 -15.28 -23.18 11.21
CA ALA A 172 -16.20 -22.11 11.61
C ALA A 172 -16.66 -21.27 10.41
N ALA A 173 -15.74 -20.98 9.48
CA ALA A 173 -16.03 -20.26 8.25
C ALA A 173 -16.91 -21.09 7.29
N GLU A 174 -16.64 -22.39 7.15
CA GLU A 174 -17.44 -23.31 6.34
C GLU A 174 -18.87 -23.44 6.90
N ALA A 175 -19.02 -23.59 8.22
CA ALA A 175 -20.31 -23.63 8.87
C ALA A 175 -21.12 -22.33 8.69
N ALA A 176 -20.41 -21.21 8.48
CA ALA A 176 -20.96 -19.90 8.20
C ALA A 176 -21.24 -19.67 6.70
N GLY A 177 -20.85 -20.60 5.83
CA GLY A 177 -20.95 -20.43 4.37
C GLY A 177 -19.94 -19.46 3.77
N VAL A 178 -18.83 -19.19 4.48
CA VAL A 178 -17.76 -18.25 4.06
C VAL A 178 -16.37 -18.92 4.05
N GLY A 179 -16.34 -20.23 3.90
CA GLY A 179 -15.09 -21.02 3.87
C GLY A 179 -14.11 -20.56 2.78
N ASP A 180 -14.63 -20.13 1.64
CA ASP A 180 -13.84 -19.63 0.49
C ASP A 180 -13.13 -18.30 0.80
N LEU A 181 -13.48 -17.62 1.88
CA LEU A 181 -12.83 -16.38 2.31
C LEU A 181 -11.60 -16.62 3.20
N VAL A 182 -11.30 -17.87 3.55
CA VAL A 182 -10.14 -18.21 4.40
C VAL A 182 -8.90 -18.37 3.55
N HIS A 183 -7.95 -17.47 3.75
CA HIS A 183 -6.65 -17.44 3.09
C HIS A 183 -5.53 -17.67 4.10
N LEU A 184 -4.39 -18.18 3.62
CA LEU A 184 -3.22 -18.45 4.45
C LEU A 184 -2.15 -17.40 4.21
N LEU A 185 -1.47 -16.97 5.30
CA LEU A 185 -0.29 -16.12 5.24
C LEU A 185 0.64 -16.48 6.40
N ASP A 186 1.62 -17.33 6.14
CA ASP A 186 2.62 -17.73 7.13
C ASP A 186 3.86 -16.83 7.08
N HIS A 187 4.26 -16.40 5.87
CA HIS A 187 5.48 -15.66 5.63
C HIS A 187 5.23 -14.42 4.78
N GLU A 188 6.04 -13.38 5.01
CA GLU A 188 5.97 -12.11 4.26
C GLU A 188 6.15 -12.31 2.74
N GLU A 189 6.90 -13.33 2.35
CA GLU A 189 7.18 -13.70 0.94
C GLU A 189 5.92 -14.14 0.18
N GLU A 190 4.89 -14.63 0.88
CA GLU A 190 3.60 -15.06 0.33
C GLU A 190 2.62 -13.88 0.12
N LEU A 191 2.99 -12.70 0.61
CA LEU A 191 2.10 -11.53 0.60
C LEU A 191 1.69 -11.11 -0.82
N ASP A 192 2.61 -11.14 -1.76
CA ASP A 192 2.32 -10.70 -3.15
C ASP A 192 1.30 -11.63 -3.82
N GLU A 193 1.36 -12.94 -3.56
CA GLU A 193 0.40 -13.93 -4.04
C GLU A 193 -0.97 -13.70 -3.39
N LEU A 194 -1.02 -13.56 -2.07
CA LEU A 194 -2.24 -13.24 -1.33
C LEU A 194 -2.88 -11.94 -1.83
N LEU A 195 -2.10 -10.87 -2.03
CA LEU A 195 -2.62 -9.61 -2.55
C LEU A 195 -3.22 -9.78 -3.95
N GLY A 196 -2.63 -10.64 -4.78
CA GLY A 196 -3.17 -10.99 -6.09
C GLY A 196 -4.50 -11.71 -5.99
N GLU A 197 -4.65 -12.66 -5.07
CA GLU A 197 -5.91 -13.35 -4.80
C GLU A 197 -6.98 -12.39 -4.30
N LEU A 198 -6.67 -11.58 -3.28
CA LEU A 198 -7.60 -10.60 -2.72
C LEU A 198 -8.06 -9.56 -3.74
N ASP A 199 -7.15 -9.08 -4.59
CA ASP A 199 -7.49 -8.12 -5.64
C ASP A 199 -8.43 -8.71 -6.70
N ASN A 200 -8.40 -10.03 -6.90
CA ASN A 200 -9.33 -10.72 -7.82
C ASN A 200 -10.75 -10.84 -7.25
N LEU A 201 -10.92 -10.64 -5.94
CA LEU A 201 -12.22 -10.61 -5.27
C LEU A 201 -12.89 -9.23 -5.33
N LEU A 202 -12.15 -8.18 -5.75
CA LEU A 202 -12.60 -6.79 -5.82
C LEU A 202 -13.08 -6.40 -7.21
#